data_0f3a89b276f9d017aed36cf8126d319f
#
_entry.id   0f3a89b276f9d017aed36cf8126d319f
#
_cell.length_a   1.000
_cell.length_b   1.000
_cell.length_c   1.000
_cell.angle_alpha   90.00
_cell.angle_beta   90.00
_cell.angle_gamma   90.00
#
_symmetry.space_group_name_H-M   'P 1'
#
loop_
_entity.id
_entity.type
_entity.pdbx_description
1 polymer ?
#
loop_
_entity_poly.entity_id
_entity_poly.type
_entity_poly.pdbx_seq_one_letter_code
_entity_poly.pdbx_strand_id
1 'polypeptide(L)'
;MSEQDQEPAPAAPDYRSAQFLTSAAKLHQCPPDEGWEVAFAGRSNAGKSSAINSLTNNKKLAKTSKTPGRTQLINFFELSPSQRLVDLPGYGFAKVPVAVKKEWTRQLENYLAKRQCLRGMILLMDVRHPLQPFDEQMLNWAMAAHMPVHILLTKADKLKKGPANNALLAMRKAMKPHEALVSVQLFSALKHSGHEQLIQVLNGWLTDVSVYEEDEGIESC
;
A
#
# COMPACT_ATOMS: atom_id res chain seq x y z
N MET A 1 -20.79 -35.63 1.67
CA MET A 1 -20.90 -34.20 1.92
C MET A 1 -19.76 -33.86 2.86
N SER A 2 -18.63 -33.48 2.32
CA SER A 2 -17.49 -33.02 3.10
C SER A 2 -17.71 -31.52 3.37
N GLU A 3 -17.89 -31.17 4.65
CA GLU A 3 -17.75 -29.79 5.10
C GLU A 3 -16.34 -29.35 4.70
N GLN A 4 -16.26 -28.44 3.75
CA GLN A 4 -15.01 -27.75 3.42
C GLN A 4 -14.64 -26.95 4.67
N ASP A 5 -13.51 -27.27 5.28
CA ASP A 5 -12.87 -26.52 6.35
C ASP A 5 -12.51 -25.13 5.78
N GLN A 6 -13.44 -24.19 5.83
CA GLN A 6 -13.13 -22.79 5.59
C GLN A 6 -12.16 -22.36 6.70
N GLU A 7 -10.93 -22.03 6.35
CA GLU A 7 -10.00 -21.45 7.31
C GLU A 7 -10.64 -20.18 7.91
N PRO A 8 -10.70 -20.08 9.25
CA PRO A 8 -11.31 -18.92 9.89
C PRO A 8 -10.56 -17.63 9.49
N ALA A 9 -11.31 -16.55 9.28
CA ALA A 9 -10.74 -15.25 9.01
C ALA A 9 -9.62 -14.94 10.02
N PRO A 10 -8.46 -14.44 9.57
CA PRO A 10 -7.36 -14.12 10.47
C PRO A 10 -7.77 -13.03 11.44
N ALA A 11 -7.26 -13.09 12.67
CA ALA A 11 -7.45 -12.04 13.66
C ALA A 11 -6.81 -10.73 13.18
N ALA A 12 -7.28 -9.60 13.69
CA ALA A 12 -6.65 -8.31 13.44
C ALA A 12 -5.16 -8.35 13.84
N PRO A 13 -4.24 -7.91 12.95
CA PRO A 13 -2.81 -8.05 13.19
C PRO A 13 -2.30 -7.13 14.29
N ASP A 14 -1.33 -7.58 15.05
CA ASP A 14 -0.51 -6.70 15.88
C ASP A 14 0.60 -6.07 15.02
N TYR A 15 0.44 -4.81 14.64
CA TYR A 15 1.44 -4.09 13.84
C TYR A 15 2.80 -3.93 14.53
N ARG A 16 2.85 -4.06 15.87
CA ARG A 16 4.10 -3.97 16.63
C ARG A 16 4.95 -5.24 16.51
N SER A 17 4.34 -6.36 16.15
CA SER A 17 5.04 -7.63 15.91
C SER A 17 5.78 -7.64 14.57
N ALA A 18 5.58 -6.64 13.71
CA ALA A 18 6.12 -6.57 12.36
C ALA A 18 7.63 -6.83 12.31
N GLN A 19 8.04 -7.80 11.50
CA GLN A 19 9.44 -8.16 11.28
C GLN A 19 9.76 -8.16 9.78
N PHE A 20 11.02 -7.83 9.45
CA PHE A 20 11.48 -7.95 8.07
C PHE A 20 11.54 -9.43 7.67
N LEU A 21 10.82 -9.79 6.61
CA LEU A 21 10.79 -11.15 6.09
C LEU A 21 11.81 -11.33 4.96
N THR A 22 11.67 -10.59 3.88
CA THR A 22 12.54 -10.71 2.69
C THR A 22 12.45 -9.48 1.79
N SER A 23 13.28 -9.45 0.74
CA SER A 23 13.22 -8.47 -0.33
C SER A 23 13.23 -9.17 -1.69
N ALA A 24 12.42 -8.70 -2.64
CA ALA A 24 12.31 -9.25 -3.98
C ALA A 24 12.54 -8.16 -5.05
N ALA A 25 13.28 -8.51 -6.09
CA ALA A 25 13.46 -7.67 -7.29
C ALA A 25 12.43 -8.03 -8.38
N LYS A 26 11.89 -9.24 -8.35
CA LYS A 26 10.97 -9.79 -9.35
C LYS A 26 9.85 -10.58 -8.65
N LEU A 27 8.71 -10.72 -9.32
CA LEU A 27 7.52 -11.39 -8.76
C LEU A 27 7.82 -12.83 -8.26
N HIS A 28 8.59 -13.63 -9.00
CA HIS A 28 8.93 -15.01 -8.60
C HIS A 28 9.85 -15.11 -7.38
N GLN A 29 10.41 -14.00 -6.91
CA GLN A 29 11.22 -13.93 -5.68
C GLN A 29 10.40 -13.50 -4.45
N CYS A 30 9.14 -13.12 -4.66
CA CYS A 30 8.23 -12.79 -3.57
C CYS A 30 7.92 -14.02 -2.73
N PRO A 31 7.48 -13.86 -1.48
CA PRO A 31 6.91 -14.95 -0.69
C PRO A 31 5.79 -15.68 -1.44
N PRO A 32 5.38 -16.89 -1.01
CA PRO A 32 4.22 -17.58 -1.57
C PRO A 32 3.02 -16.64 -1.73
N ASP A 33 2.25 -16.81 -2.82
CA ASP A 33 1.10 -15.95 -3.13
C ASP A 33 -0.14 -16.43 -2.36
N GLU A 34 -0.05 -16.36 -1.04
CA GLU A 34 -1.02 -16.86 -0.07
C GLU A 34 -1.21 -15.85 1.05
N GLY A 35 -2.35 -15.90 1.73
CA GLY A 35 -2.69 -15.02 2.85
C GLY A 35 -3.09 -13.60 2.40
N TRP A 36 -2.73 -12.59 3.15
CA TRP A 36 -3.16 -11.20 2.97
C TRP A 36 -1.97 -10.25 2.94
N GLU A 37 -1.88 -9.49 1.87
CA GLU A 37 -0.85 -8.45 1.71
C GLU A 37 -1.49 -7.08 1.52
N VAL A 38 -0.89 -6.05 2.12
CA VAL A 38 -1.22 -4.65 1.83
C VAL A 38 0.06 -3.93 1.41
N ALA A 39 0.02 -3.34 0.21
CA ALA A 39 1.16 -2.64 -0.36
C ALA A 39 1.18 -1.15 0.04
N PHE A 40 2.35 -0.65 0.39
CA PHE A 40 2.63 0.77 0.59
C PHE A 40 3.38 1.30 -0.62
N ALA A 41 2.77 2.22 -1.35
CA ALA A 41 3.31 2.88 -2.53
C ALA A 41 3.44 4.39 -2.30
N GLY A 42 4.34 5.04 -3.02
CA GLY A 42 4.48 6.49 -2.95
C GLY A 42 5.79 6.96 -3.55
N ARG A 43 5.82 8.23 -3.93
CA ARG A 43 7.04 8.85 -4.44
C ARG A 43 8.16 8.81 -3.41
N SER A 44 9.39 8.87 -3.90
CA SER A 44 10.53 9.11 -3.02
C SER A 44 10.27 10.34 -2.13
N ASN A 45 10.52 10.19 -0.85
CA ASN A 45 10.24 11.20 0.17
C ASN A 45 8.75 11.54 0.41
N ALA A 46 7.80 10.77 -0.10
CA ALA A 46 6.38 10.91 0.25
C ALA A 46 6.09 10.54 1.72
N GLY A 47 7.03 9.95 2.44
CA GLY A 47 6.89 9.59 3.85
C GLY A 47 6.56 8.11 4.09
N LYS A 48 6.73 7.24 3.08
CA LYS A 48 6.38 5.82 3.13
C LYS A 48 7.04 5.07 4.29
N SER A 49 8.38 5.04 4.35
CA SER A 49 9.09 4.38 5.47
C SER A 49 8.77 5.01 6.83
N SER A 50 8.48 6.31 6.89
CA SER A 50 8.06 6.97 8.13
C SER A 50 6.66 6.51 8.56
N ALA A 51 5.74 6.30 7.63
CA ALA A 51 4.41 5.80 7.91
C ALA A 51 4.46 4.35 8.41
N ILE A 52 5.18 3.46 7.71
CA ILE A 52 5.38 2.07 8.13
C ILE A 52 6.02 2.00 9.52
N ASN A 53 7.11 2.73 9.74
CA ASN A 53 7.80 2.75 11.03
C ASN A 53 6.93 3.30 12.16
N SER A 54 6.09 4.29 11.87
CA SER A 54 5.18 4.88 12.85
C SER A 54 4.01 3.94 13.16
N LEU A 55 3.46 3.26 12.16
CA LEU A 55 2.41 2.24 12.31
C LEU A 55 2.89 1.08 13.17
N THR A 56 4.09 0.57 12.90
CA THR A 56 4.66 -0.59 13.57
C THR A 56 5.36 -0.25 14.89
N ASN A 57 5.42 1.05 15.25
CA ASN A 57 6.22 1.54 16.37
C ASN A 57 7.68 1.06 16.35
N ASN A 58 8.23 0.78 15.17
CA ASN A 58 9.60 0.33 14.96
C ASN A 58 10.35 1.29 14.02
N LYS A 59 11.16 2.18 14.58
CA LYS A 59 11.89 3.23 13.84
C LYS A 59 12.90 2.71 12.81
N LYS A 60 13.23 1.41 12.84
CA LYS A 60 14.27 0.79 12.01
C LYS A 60 13.72 -0.27 11.05
N LEU A 61 12.43 -0.57 11.07
CA LEU A 61 11.83 -1.62 10.26
C LEU A 61 11.96 -1.30 8.76
N ALA A 62 11.35 -0.23 8.30
CA ALA A 62 11.50 0.25 6.94
C ALA A 62 12.67 1.24 6.86
N LYS A 63 13.67 0.94 6.04
CA LYS A 63 14.86 1.80 5.90
C LYS A 63 14.50 3.09 5.18
N THR A 64 14.74 4.21 5.84
CA THR A 64 14.65 5.54 5.21
C THR A 64 15.92 5.79 4.41
N SER A 65 15.89 5.62 3.10
CA SER A 65 17.04 5.97 2.25
C SER A 65 17.02 7.46 1.93
N LYS A 66 18.10 8.18 2.27
CA LYS A 66 18.33 9.56 1.81
C LYS A 66 18.92 9.59 0.40
N THR A 67 19.42 8.47 -0.11
CA THR A 67 20.05 8.38 -1.44
C THR A 67 19.03 7.83 -2.44
N PRO A 68 18.64 8.62 -3.45
CA PRO A 68 17.73 8.18 -4.50
C PRO A 68 18.30 6.99 -5.28
N GLY A 69 17.46 6.00 -5.63
CA GLY A 69 17.81 4.91 -6.53
C GLY A 69 18.52 3.70 -5.88
N ARG A 70 18.72 3.67 -4.56
CA ARG A 70 19.45 2.58 -3.90
C ARG A 70 18.61 1.33 -3.61
N THR A 71 17.29 1.46 -3.52
CA THR A 71 16.40 0.33 -3.19
C THR A 71 15.33 0.20 -4.27
N GLN A 72 15.57 -0.70 -5.19
CA GLN A 72 14.61 -1.08 -6.24
C GLN A 72 13.89 -2.38 -5.87
N LEU A 73 13.96 -2.79 -4.60
CA LEU A 73 13.40 -4.04 -4.12
C LEU A 73 12.03 -3.79 -3.46
N ILE A 74 11.14 -4.73 -3.64
CA ILE A 74 9.92 -4.88 -2.87
C ILE A 74 10.31 -5.50 -1.53
N ASN A 75 10.00 -4.84 -0.42
CA ASN A 75 10.33 -5.36 0.90
C ASN A 75 9.06 -5.88 1.58
N PHE A 76 9.14 -7.07 2.14
CA PHE A 76 8.05 -7.73 2.83
C PHE A 76 8.30 -7.71 4.35
N PHE A 77 7.27 -7.32 5.08
CA PHE A 77 7.26 -7.34 6.56
C PHE A 77 6.14 -8.24 7.01
N GLU A 78 6.48 -9.29 7.73
CA GLU A 78 5.53 -10.24 8.31
C GLU A 78 4.90 -9.65 9.57
N LEU A 79 3.58 -9.74 9.69
CA LEU A 79 2.79 -9.43 10.88
C LEU A 79 2.35 -10.72 11.58
N SER A 80 1.99 -11.71 10.79
CA SER A 80 1.66 -13.07 11.19
C SER A 80 2.00 -14.03 10.02
N PRO A 81 1.92 -15.34 10.17
CA PRO A 81 2.21 -16.29 9.09
C PRO A 81 1.42 -16.02 7.81
N SER A 82 0.21 -15.45 7.92
CA SER A 82 -0.66 -15.16 6.77
C SER A 82 -0.80 -13.68 6.41
N GLN A 83 -0.27 -12.74 7.21
CA GLN A 83 -0.49 -11.30 7.02
C GLN A 83 0.83 -10.55 6.84
N ARG A 84 0.93 -9.73 5.80
CA ARG A 84 2.15 -9.00 5.43
C ARG A 84 1.89 -7.55 5.05
N LEU A 85 2.79 -6.65 5.46
CA LEU A 85 2.93 -5.31 4.87
C LEU A 85 4.02 -5.36 3.81
N VAL A 86 3.79 -4.68 2.69
CA VAL A 86 4.71 -4.67 1.56
C VAL A 86 5.14 -3.23 1.26
N ASP A 87 6.44 -2.97 1.36
CA ASP A 87 7.04 -1.67 1.05
C ASP A 87 7.51 -1.67 -0.41
N LEU A 88 6.70 -1.09 -1.29
CA LEU A 88 7.05 -0.97 -2.70
C LEU A 88 8.17 0.07 -2.89
N PRO A 89 9.06 -0.11 -3.87
CA PRO A 89 10.10 0.86 -4.16
C PRO A 89 9.52 2.26 -4.40
N GLY A 90 10.13 3.28 -3.80
CA GLY A 90 9.73 4.66 -4.06
C GLY A 90 9.97 5.06 -5.52
N TYR A 91 9.03 5.76 -6.13
CA TYR A 91 9.12 6.22 -7.52
C TYR A 91 9.43 7.72 -7.63
N GLY A 92 9.60 8.22 -8.87
CA GLY A 92 9.81 9.64 -9.14
C GLY A 92 11.25 10.12 -8.97
N PHE A 93 12.24 9.23 -9.08
CA PHE A 93 13.65 9.61 -9.09
C PHE A 93 14.06 10.24 -10.42
N ALA A 94 14.57 11.47 -10.38
CA ALA A 94 15.05 12.19 -11.57
C ALA A 94 16.35 11.64 -12.18
N LYS A 95 17.11 10.84 -11.41
CA LYS A 95 18.48 10.43 -11.75
C LYS A 95 18.64 8.93 -12.00
N VAL A 96 17.62 8.25 -12.51
CA VAL A 96 17.70 6.81 -12.86
C VAL A 96 17.71 6.66 -14.38
N PRO A 97 18.60 5.82 -14.98
CA PRO A 97 18.57 5.54 -16.41
C PRO A 97 17.18 5.10 -16.89
N VAL A 98 16.77 5.54 -18.08
CA VAL A 98 15.43 5.28 -18.64
C VAL A 98 15.13 3.78 -18.72
N ALA A 99 16.11 2.96 -19.10
CA ALA A 99 15.96 1.50 -19.17
C ALA A 99 15.63 0.87 -17.80
N VAL A 100 16.32 1.30 -16.75
CA VAL A 100 16.10 0.84 -15.38
C VAL A 100 14.72 1.28 -14.87
N LYS A 101 14.31 2.51 -15.20
CA LYS A 101 12.97 3.02 -14.87
C LYS A 101 11.86 2.21 -15.54
N LYS A 102 12.01 1.87 -16.83
CA LYS A 102 11.05 1.04 -17.57
C LYS A 102 10.91 -0.35 -16.96
N GLU A 103 12.04 -1.01 -16.68
CA GLU A 103 12.01 -2.34 -16.08
C GLU A 103 11.35 -2.32 -14.70
N TRP A 104 11.70 -1.36 -13.87
CA TRP A 104 11.08 -1.19 -12.55
C TRP A 104 9.57 -0.93 -12.64
N THR A 105 9.14 -0.05 -13.55
CA THR A 105 7.72 0.23 -13.82
C THR A 105 6.97 -1.05 -14.19
N ARG A 106 7.56 -1.86 -15.09
CA ARG A 106 6.99 -3.14 -15.51
C ARG A 106 6.88 -4.15 -14.36
N GLN A 107 7.89 -4.23 -13.49
CA GLN A 107 7.86 -5.14 -12.33
C GLN A 107 6.78 -4.73 -11.32
N LEU A 108 6.60 -3.44 -11.10
CA LEU A 108 5.58 -2.92 -10.20
C LEU A 108 4.17 -3.14 -10.77
N GLU A 109 3.96 -2.88 -12.06
CA GLU A 109 2.70 -3.17 -12.75
C GLU A 109 2.36 -4.66 -12.69
N ASN A 110 3.34 -5.54 -12.96
CA ASN A 110 3.16 -6.99 -12.84
C ASN A 110 2.82 -7.43 -11.41
N TYR A 111 3.46 -6.81 -10.40
CA TYR A 111 3.15 -7.10 -9.01
C TYR A 111 1.70 -6.73 -8.67
N LEU A 112 1.28 -5.52 -9.01
CA LEU A 112 -0.08 -5.03 -8.74
C LEU A 112 -1.16 -5.83 -9.51
N ALA A 113 -0.86 -6.26 -10.74
CA ALA A 113 -1.82 -6.95 -11.60
C ALA A 113 -1.93 -8.46 -11.34
N LYS A 114 -0.88 -9.11 -10.79
CA LYS A 114 -0.81 -10.58 -10.73
C LYS A 114 -0.77 -11.13 -9.30
N ARG A 115 -0.50 -10.30 -8.29
CA ARG A 115 -0.40 -10.75 -6.91
C ARG A 115 -1.79 -10.96 -6.32
N GLN A 116 -2.21 -12.21 -6.16
CA GLN A 116 -3.56 -12.58 -5.72
C GLN A 116 -3.80 -12.31 -4.23
N CYS A 117 -2.80 -12.53 -3.39
CA CYS A 117 -2.90 -12.24 -1.96
C CYS A 117 -2.83 -10.73 -1.63
N LEU A 118 -2.66 -9.84 -2.63
CA LEU A 118 -2.66 -8.39 -2.44
C LEU A 118 -4.10 -7.86 -2.34
N ARG A 119 -4.47 -7.38 -1.14
CA ARG A 119 -5.83 -6.95 -0.79
C ARG A 119 -6.09 -5.45 -0.98
N GLY A 120 -5.05 -4.66 -1.08
CA GLY A 120 -5.20 -3.21 -1.26
C GLY A 120 -3.87 -2.48 -1.24
N MET A 121 -3.93 -1.21 -1.57
CA MET A 121 -2.76 -0.35 -1.65
C MET A 121 -2.93 0.92 -0.83
N ILE A 122 -1.99 1.19 0.06
CA ILE A 122 -1.84 2.49 0.71
C ILE A 122 -0.97 3.37 -0.18
N LEU A 123 -1.54 4.42 -0.76
CA LEU A 123 -0.85 5.33 -1.65
C LEU A 123 -0.51 6.64 -0.93
N LEU A 124 0.77 6.89 -0.72
CA LEU A 124 1.27 8.04 0.04
C LEU A 124 1.63 9.20 -0.86
N MET A 125 1.00 10.35 -0.62
CA MET A 125 1.25 11.61 -1.31
C MET A 125 1.57 12.72 -0.29
N ASP A 126 2.57 13.54 -0.56
CA ASP A 126 2.82 14.74 0.26
C ASP A 126 1.62 15.68 0.11
N VAL A 127 0.98 16.06 1.22
CA VAL A 127 -0.22 16.91 1.24
C VAL A 127 -0.06 18.25 0.51
N ARG A 128 1.18 18.72 0.36
CA ARG A 128 1.54 19.99 -0.32
C ARG A 128 1.58 19.86 -1.85
N HIS A 129 1.77 18.64 -2.36
CA HIS A 129 1.96 18.34 -3.78
C HIS A 129 1.35 16.98 -4.14
N PRO A 130 0.03 16.78 -3.95
CA PRO A 130 -0.64 15.52 -4.29
C PRO A 130 -0.82 15.36 -5.79
N LEU A 131 -1.22 14.17 -6.24
CA LEU A 131 -1.56 13.82 -7.63
C LEU A 131 -0.46 14.19 -8.63
N GLN A 132 0.78 13.83 -8.34
CA GLN A 132 1.83 13.94 -9.34
C GLN A 132 1.65 12.85 -10.42
N PRO A 133 2.19 13.03 -11.65
CA PRO A 133 1.91 12.13 -12.78
C PRO A 133 2.09 10.63 -12.50
N PHE A 134 3.02 10.28 -11.62
CA PHE A 134 3.23 8.88 -11.25
C PHE A 134 2.25 8.40 -10.17
N ASP A 135 1.71 9.30 -9.34
CA ASP A 135 0.63 8.97 -8.41
C ASP A 135 -0.65 8.63 -9.20
N GLU A 136 -0.94 9.39 -10.25
CA GLU A 136 -2.04 9.11 -11.19
C GLU A 136 -1.85 7.78 -11.92
N GLN A 137 -0.62 7.46 -12.34
CA GLN A 137 -0.31 6.17 -12.97
C GLN A 137 -0.57 5.01 -12.00
N MET A 138 -0.17 5.13 -10.73
CA MET A 138 -0.44 4.12 -9.71
C MET A 138 -1.95 3.93 -9.48
N LEU A 139 -2.71 5.02 -9.42
CA LEU A 139 -4.16 4.96 -9.33
C LEU A 139 -4.77 4.25 -10.53
N ASN A 140 -4.36 4.59 -11.76
CA ASN A 140 -4.86 3.96 -12.97
C ASN A 140 -4.61 2.45 -12.99
N TRP A 141 -3.43 1.99 -12.54
CA TRP A 141 -3.15 0.55 -12.44
C TRP A 141 -4.02 -0.14 -11.39
N ALA A 142 -4.18 0.48 -10.22
CA ALA A 142 -5.04 -0.06 -9.17
C ALA A 142 -6.50 -0.13 -9.64
N MET A 143 -7.00 0.91 -10.32
CA MET A 143 -8.37 0.91 -10.89
C MET A 143 -8.55 -0.18 -11.95
N ALA A 144 -7.57 -0.36 -12.85
CA ALA A 144 -7.59 -1.42 -13.86
C ALA A 144 -7.59 -2.84 -13.24
N ALA A 145 -6.98 -2.99 -12.07
CA ALA A 145 -6.94 -4.23 -11.30
C ALA A 145 -8.11 -4.37 -10.29
N HIS A 146 -9.08 -3.45 -10.28
CA HIS A 146 -10.16 -3.36 -9.27
C HIS A 146 -9.67 -3.39 -7.82
N MET A 147 -8.44 -2.91 -7.59
CA MET A 147 -7.78 -2.95 -6.29
C MET A 147 -8.20 -1.77 -5.42
N PRO A 148 -8.63 -2.01 -4.16
CA PRO A 148 -8.90 -0.94 -3.22
C PRO A 148 -7.64 -0.09 -2.93
N VAL A 149 -7.82 1.24 -2.90
CA VAL A 149 -6.75 2.20 -2.61
C VAL A 149 -7.14 3.11 -1.46
N HIS A 150 -6.24 3.25 -0.49
CA HIS A 150 -6.37 4.26 0.54
C HIS A 150 -5.27 5.31 0.43
N ILE A 151 -5.64 6.54 0.11
CA ILE A 151 -4.69 7.64 -0.07
C ILE A 151 -4.37 8.28 1.28
N LEU A 152 -3.09 8.27 1.65
CA LEU A 152 -2.57 9.03 2.78
C LEU A 152 -1.98 10.36 2.29
N LEU A 153 -2.63 11.47 2.58
CA LEU A 153 -2.07 12.80 2.44
C LEU A 153 -1.10 13.05 3.60
N THR A 154 0.15 12.67 3.38
CA THR A 154 1.20 12.65 4.40
C THR A 154 1.73 14.04 4.73
N LYS A 155 2.48 14.14 5.84
CA LYS A 155 3.07 15.40 6.32
C LYS A 155 2.03 16.49 6.57
N ALA A 156 0.83 16.11 6.99
CA ALA A 156 -0.25 17.05 7.31
C ALA A 156 0.16 18.09 8.37
N ASP A 157 1.15 17.75 9.22
CA ASP A 157 1.78 18.65 10.19
C ASP A 157 2.54 19.85 9.55
N LYS A 158 2.84 19.81 8.26
CA LYS A 158 3.49 20.91 7.52
C LYS A 158 2.52 22.01 7.06
N LEU A 159 1.22 21.77 7.21
CA LEU A 159 0.18 22.74 6.88
C LEU A 159 -0.62 23.11 8.13
N LYS A 160 -1.17 24.33 8.15
CA LYS A 160 -2.21 24.71 9.11
C LYS A 160 -3.50 23.90 8.85
N LYS A 161 -4.36 23.78 9.85
CA LYS A 161 -5.61 22.98 9.80
C LYS A 161 -6.50 23.32 8.58
N GLY A 162 -6.70 24.61 8.28
CA GLY A 162 -7.51 25.03 7.12
C GLY A 162 -6.94 24.53 5.79
N PRO A 163 -5.70 24.89 5.41
CA PRO A 163 -5.07 24.38 4.19
C PRO A 163 -4.99 22.85 4.10
N ALA A 164 -4.75 22.14 5.20
CA ALA A 164 -4.74 20.68 5.21
C ALA A 164 -6.13 20.12 4.89
N ASN A 165 -7.19 20.65 5.50
CA ASN A 165 -8.56 20.25 5.21
C ASN A 165 -8.98 20.58 3.76
N ASN A 166 -8.56 21.73 3.23
CA ASN A 166 -8.82 22.07 1.83
C ASN A 166 -8.17 21.07 0.86
N ALA A 167 -6.93 20.65 1.15
CA ALA A 167 -6.25 19.61 0.35
C ALA A 167 -7.00 18.27 0.43
N LEU A 168 -7.49 17.88 1.61
CA LEU A 168 -8.31 16.67 1.79
C LEU A 168 -9.62 16.74 0.98
N LEU A 169 -10.33 17.85 1.06
CA LEU A 169 -11.59 18.05 0.32
C LEU A 169 -11.38 18.05 -1.19
N ALA A 170 -10.31 18.71 -1.65
CA ALA A 170 -9.94 18.72 -3.07
C ALA A 170 -9.62 17.30 -3.56
N MET A 171 -8.87 16.51 -2.77
CA MET A 171 -8.56 15.12 -3.12
C MET A 171 -9.79 14.24 -3.14
N ARG A 172 -10.67 14.34 -2.13
CA ARG A 172 -11.95 13.61 -2.10
C ARG A 172 -12.83 13.94 -3.31
N LYS A 173 -12.88 15.22 -3.71
CA LYS A 173 -13.60 15.65 -4.91
C LYS A 173 -13.00 15.03 -6.17
N ALA A 174 -11.67 15.01 -6.30
CA ALA A 174 -10.99 14.40 -7.45
C ALA A 174 -11.23 12.88 -7.53
N MET A 175 -11.31 12.20 -6.38
CA MET A 175 -11.53 10.74 -6.29
C MET A 175 -13.02 10.35 -6.30
N LYS A 176 -13.96 11.31 -6.35
CA LYS A 176 -15.41 11.02 -6.35
C LYS A 176 -15.85 10.01 -7.41
N PRO A 177 -15.32 10.02 -8.64
CA PRO A 177 -15.67 8.99 -9.66
C PRO A 177 -15.23 7.56 -9.27
N HIS A 178 -14.33 7.42 -8.32
CA HIS A 178 -13.73 6.16 -7.87
C HIS A 178 -14.01 5.85 -6.40
N GLU A 179 -15.01 6.49 -5.78
CA GLU A 179 -15.28 6.39 -4.34
C GLU A 179 -15.60 4.98 -3.84
N ALA A 180 -16.01 4.07 -4.72
CA ALA A 180 -16.21 2.66 -4.39
C ALA A 180 -14.88 1.93 -4.05
N LEU A 181 -13.77 2.35 -4.66
CA LEU A 181 -12.45 1.73 -4.49
C LEU A 181 -11.44 2.65 -3.80
N VAL A 182 -11.67 3.97 -3.80
CA VAL A 182 -10.67 4.93 -3.30
C VAL A 182 -11.18 5.71 -2.10
N SER A 183 -10.46 5.62 -1.01
CA SER A 183 -10.67 6.44 0.19
C SER A 183 -9.47 7.34 0.48
N VAL A 184 -9.68 8.42 1.24
CA VAL A 184 -8.65 9.47 1.45
C VAL A 184 -8.68 9.97 2.88
N GLN A 185 -7.48 10.13 3.48
CA GLN A 185 -7.31 10.77 4.78
C GLN A 185 -6.06 11.67 4.87
N LEU A 186 -6.03 12.55 5.87
CA LEU A 186 -4.81 13.23 6.30
C LEU A 186 -3.99 12.31 7.21
N PHE A 187 -2.66 12.41 7.11
CA PHE A 187 -1.76 11.60 7.92
C PHE A 187 -0.48 12.36 8.32
N SER A 188 -0.04 12.18 9.56
CA SER A 188 1.27 12.64 10.01
C SER A 188 1.94 11.59 10.90
N ALA A 189 3.00 10.96 10.41
CA ALA A 189 3.84 10.07 11.21
C ALA A 189 4.51 10.82 12.39
N LEU A 190 4.86 12.10 12.20
CA LEU A 190 5.52 12.91 13.23
C LEU A 190 4.59 13.26 14.40
N LYS A 191 3.33 13.58 14.10
CA LYS A 191 2.32 13.96 15.11
C LYS A 191 1.40 12.81 15.50
N HIS A 192 1.65 11.62 14.99
CA HIS A 192 0.82 10.44 15.22
C HIS A 192 -0.68 10.66 14.95
N SER A 193 -1.00 11.51 13.95
CA SER A 193 -2.39 11.76 13.54
C SER A 193 -2.79 10.92 12.34
N GLY A 194 -4.04 10.40 12.35
CA GLY A 194 -4.60 9.54 11.30
C GLY A 194 -4.22 8.06 11.42
N HIS A 195 -3.55 7.62 12.52
CA HIS A 195 -3.16 6.23 12.71
C HIS A 195 -4.35 5.30 12.92
N GLU A 196 -5.33 5.71 13.74
CA GLU A 196 -6.52 4.89 14.02
C GLU A 196 -7.32 4.60 12.75
N GLN A 197 -7.55 5.62 11.91
CA GLN A 197 -8.25 5.43 10.65
C GLN A 197 -7.45 4.55 9.68
N LEU A 198 -6.12 4.69 9.62
CA LEU A 198 -5.26 3.82 8.82
C LEU A 198 -5.36 2.37 9.29
N ILE A 199 -5.29 2.13 10.61
CA ILE A 199 -5.41 0.79 11.21
C ILE A 199 -6.78 0.17 10.88
N GLN A 200 -7.87 0.93 10.95
CA GLN A 200 -9.20 0.44 10.56
C GLN A 200 -9.24 -0.04 9.11
N VAL A 201 -8.67 0.73 8.17
CA VAL A 201 -8.59 0.34 6.76
C VAL A 201 -7.75 -0.93 6.58
N LEU A 202 -6.57 -0.96 7.19
CA LEU A 202 -5.66 -2.09 7.11
C LEU A 202 -6.27 -3.36 7.72
N ASN A 203 -6.93 -3.25 8.87
CA ASN A 203 -7.63 -4.38 9.48
C ASN A 203 -8.73 -4.92 8.55
N GLY A 204 -9.54 -4.04 7.95
CA GLY A 204 -10.55 -4.46 6.98
C GLY A 204 -9.94 -5.32 5.85
N TRP A 205 -8.82 -4.90 5.28
CA TRP A 205 -8.18 -5.62 4.19
C TRP A 205 -7.40 -6.87 4.62
N LEU A 206 -6.86 -6.89 5.83
CA LEU A 206 -6.03 -8.01 6.32
C LEU A 206 -6.84 -9.10 7.05
N THR A 207 -8.16 -8.90 7.23
CA THR A 207 -9.06 -9.89 7.86
C THR A 207 -10.25 -10.28 6.99
N ASP A 208 -10.39 -9.67 5.80
CA ASP A 208 -11.52 -9.91 4.90
C ASP A 208 -11.30 -11.21 4.11
N VAL A 209 -12.20 -12.16 4.28
CA VAL A 209 -12.21 -13.45 3.54
C VAL A 209 -13.13 -13.44 2.31
N SER A 210 -13.94 -12.40 2.12
CA SER A 210 -15.00 -12.35 1.10
C SER A 210 -14.50 -12.46 -0.35
N VAL A 211 -13.22 -12.19 -0.60
CA VAL A 211 -12.63 -12.23 -1.95
C VAL A 211 -12.34 -13.66 -2.44
N TYR A 212 -12.32 -14.66 -1.57
CA TYR A 212 -12.12 -16.06 -1.97
C TYR A 212 -13.42 -16.77 -2.39
N GLU A 213 -14.59 -16.17 -2.11
CA GLU A 213 -15.89 -16.80 -2.40
C GLU A 213 -16.39 -16.54 -3.83
N GLU A 214 -15.85 -15.57 -4.57
CA GLU A 214 -16.33 -15.20 -5.91
C GLU A 214 -15.71 -16.01 -7.06
N ASP A 215 -14.57 -16.69 -6.88
CA ASP A 215 -13.90 -17.45 -7.96
C ASP A 215 -14.39 -18.91 -8.09
N GLU A 216 -15.17 -19.44 -7.15
CA GLU A 216 -15.71 -20.81 -7.26
C GLU A 216 -17.07 -20.92 -8.00
N GLY A 217 -17.60 -19.79 -8.49
CA GLY A 217 -18.96 -19.68 -9.05
C GLY A 217 -19.10 -19.86 -10.56
N ILE A 218 -18.02 -20.06 -11.34
CA ILE A 218 -18.08 -20.15 -12.81
C ILE A 218 -17.43 -21.45 -13.32
N GLU A 219 -17.97 -22.58 -12.91
CA GLU A 219 -17.86 -23.84 -13.68
C GLU A 219 -19.15 -24.67 -13.48
N SER A 220 -20.16 -24.35 -14.27
CA SER A 220 -21.12 -25.33 -14.75
C SER A 220 -22.19 -24.70 -15.64
N CYS A 221 -21.97 -24.69 -16.93
CA CYS A 221 -22.95 -24.97 -17.97
C CYS A 221 -22.25 -25.34 -19.28
#